data_90aee77f97d5bf8f191e2c20cd553b84
#
_entry.id   90aee77f97d5bf8f191e2c20cd553b84
#
_cell.length_a   1.000
_cell.length_b   1.000
_cell.length_c   1.000
_cell.angle_alpha   90.00
_cell.angle_beta   90.00
_cell.angle_gamma   90.00
#
_symmetry.space_group_name_H-M   'P 1'
#
loop_
_entity.id
_entity.type
_entity.pdbx_description
1 polymer ?
#
loop_
_entity_poly.entity_id
_entity_poly.type
_entity_poly.pdbx_seq_one_letter_code
_entity_poly.pdbx_strand_id
1 'polypeptide(L)'
;MKRLVIGMLLLGLVSCENDLDKDVELITNKGVIVIRLSDKTPKHRSNFIKLVKDQFYDSITFHRVINNFLIQTGDPRTKSDNPRDENAAYDLPYLVPAEFDKTLFHKRGAVNAARNGDDENPFQESSSTQFTIIQGKVFNDSLLDVSEKRINKWLTYNKVLRDPMNKNTADQLITLYKNNVSYDSILKVREPLVKLAEKAMDTFKAYKIPTTHREVYKSKGGAAHLDQNYTVFGQVIKGMDVVDTIAKIATGKEDRPLVDIRIISARLIKRK
;
A
#
# COMPACT_ATOMS: atom_id res chain seq x y z
N MET A 1 -53.89 -0.36 -47.00
CA MET A 1 -52.52 0.19 -47.01
C MET A 1 -51.97 0.15 -45.60
N LYS A 2 -51.14 -0.87 -45.29
CA LYS A 2 -50.49 -1.04 -43.95
C LYS A 2 -49.12 -0.36 -44.02
N ARG A 3 -48.88 0.66 -43.19
CA ARG A 3 -47.60 1.33 -43.05
C ARG A 3 -46.75 0.51 -42.07
N LEU A 4 -45.66 -0.04 -42.55
CA LEU A 4 -44.64 -0.73 -41.79
C LEU A 4 -43.72 0.36 -41.17
N VAL A 5 -43.69 0.48 -39.84
CA VAL A 5 -42.75 1.34 -39.12
C VAL A 5 -41.57 0.46 -38.76
N ILE A 6 -40.43 0.64 -39.45
CA ILE A 6 -39.17 0.01 -39.13
C ILE A 6 -38.54 0.82 -37.99
N GLY A 7 -38.61 0.28 -36.79
CA GLY A 7 -37.88 0.82 -35.64
C GLY A 7 -36.38 0.52 -35.77
N MET A 8 -35.58 1.52 -36.01
CA MET A 8 -34.11 1.43 -36.06
C MET A 8 -33.56 1.32 -34.63
N LEU A 9 -33.19 0.09 -34.23
CA LEU A 9 -32.55 -0.18 -32.93
C LEU A 9 -31.10 0.31 -33.01
N LEU A 10 -30.81 1.50 -32.44
CA LEU A 10 -29.43 1.95 -32.22
C LEU A 10 -28.79 1.09 -31.13
N LEU A 11 -28.04 0.07 -31.52
CA LEU A 11 -27.10 -0.58 -30.64
C LEU A 11 -25.97 0.42 -30.33
N GLY A 12 -26.04 1.03 -29.16
CA GLY A 12 -24.92 1.77 -28.61
C GLY A 12 -23.75 0.83 -28.37
N LEU A 13 -22.72 0.94 -29.21
CA LEU A 13 -21.43 0.31 -28.97
C LEU A 13 -20.86 0.91 -27.68
N VAL A 14 -21.07 0.22 -26.54
CA VAL A 14 -20.30 0.47 -25.34
C VAL A 14 -18.85 0.08 -25.65
N SER A 15 -18.05 1.05 -26.07
CA SER A 15 -16.61 0.89 -26.18
C SER A 15 -16.09 0.54 -24.79
N CYS A 16 -15.72 -0.71 -24.57
CA CYS A 16 -14.94 -1.11 -23.42
C CYS A 16 -13.57 -0.42 -23.54
N GLU A 17 -13.46 0.80 -23.00
CA GLU A 17 -12.19 1.51 -22.93
C GLU A 17 -11.20 0.64 -22.15
N ASN A 18 -10.11 0.27 -22.80
CA ASN A 18 -9.11 -0.60 -22.19
C ASN A 18 -8.36 0.19 -21.09
N ASP A 19 -8.69 -0.06 -19.82
CA ASP A 19 -8.04 0.59 -18.68
C ASP A 19 -6.53 0.28 -18.59
N LEU A 20 -6.04 -0.69 -19.37
CA LEU A 20 -4.62 -1.03 -19.45
C LEU A 20 -3.75 0.12 -19.98
N ASP A 21 -4.34 0.99 -20.79
CA ASP A 21 -3.67 2.16 -21.38
C ASP A 21 -3.89 3.45 -20.58
N LYS A 22 -4.29 3.33 -19.32
CA LYS A 22 -4.53 4.48 -18.44
C LYS A 22 -3.48 4.57 -17.33
N ASP A 23 -3.06 5.80 -17.06
CA ASP A 23 -2.36 6.16 -15.83
C ASP A 23 -3.37 6.86 -14.89
N VAL A 24 -3.03 6.99 -13.60
CA VAL A 24 -3.85 7.70 -12.63
C VAL A 24 -3.24 9.06 -12.34
N GLU A 25 -4.02 10.12 -12.49
CA GLU A 25 -3.66 11.48 -12.11
C GLU A 25 -4.34 11.83 -10.78
N LEU A 26 -3.53 12.17 -9.76
CA LEU A 26 -3.98 12.72 -8.49
C LEU A 26 -3.73 14.23 -8.51
N ILE A 27 -4.80 15.01 -8.49
CA ILE A 27 -4.74 16.48 -8.34
C ILE A 27 -4.84 16.79 -6.86
N THR A 28 -3.79 17.37 -6.29
CA THR A 28 -3.73 17.75 -4.88
C THR A 28 -3.65 19.26 -4.72
N ASN A 29 -3.90 19.76 -3.50
CA ASN A 29 -3.68 21.17 -3.18
C ASN A 29 -2.17 21.56 -3.12
N LYS A 30 -1.26 20.62 -3.43
CA LYS A 30 0.20 20.85 -3.53
C LYS A 30 0.73 20.63 -4.94
N GLY A 31 -0.10 20.18 -5.87
CA GLY A 31 0.28 19.90 -7.25
C GLY A 31 -0.25 18.56 -7.75
N VAL A 32 0.21 18.16 -8.92
CA VAL A 32 -0.26 16.95 -9.61
C VAL A 32 0.76 15.82 -9.50
N ILE A 33 0.28 14.63 -9.14
CA ILE A 33 1.05 13.38 -9.11
C ILE A 33 0.45 12.43 -10.13
N VAL A 34 1.27 11.85 -11.02
CA VAL A 34 0.80 10.84 -11.99
C VAL A 34 1.43 9.50 -11.65
N ILE A 35 0.56 8.49 -11.52
CA ILE A 35 0.93 7.12 -11.14
C ILE A 35 0.66 6.19 -12.32
N ARG A 36 1.67 5.42 -12.72
CA ARG A 36 1.52 4.27 -13.61
C ARG A 36 1.31 3.02 -12.79
N LEU A 37 0.20 2.32 -13.03
CA LEU A 37 -0.12 1.07 -12.36
C LEU A 37 0.60 -0.10 -13.03
N SER A 38 0.96 -1.12 -12.23
CA SER A 38 1.67 -2.31 -12.68
C SER A 38 0.71 -3.37 -13.21
N ASP A 39 1.04 -3.98 -14.35
CA ASP A 39 0.32 -5.13 -14.89
C ASP A 39 0.60 -6.43 -14.09
N LYS A 40 1.67 -6.42 -13.27
CA LYS A 40 2.08 -7.58 -12.46
C LYS A 40 1.30 -7.73 -11.15
N THR A 41 0.47 -6.75 -10.83
CA THR A 41 -0.39 -6.76 -9.64
C THR A 41 -1.84 -6.46 -10.05
N PRO A 42 -2.48 -7.37 -10.81
CA PRO A 42 -3.77 -7.12 -11.45
C PRO A 42 -4.91 -6.87 -10.46
N LYS A 43 -4.90 -7.51 -9.28
CA LYS A 43 -5.93 -7.32 -8.27
C LYS A 43 -5.86 -5.90 -7.67
N HIS A 44 -4.67 -5.47 -7.26
CA HIS A 44 -4.45 -4.10 -6.75
C HIS A 44 -4.74 -3.05 -7.83
N ARG A 45 -4.29 -3.31 -9.04
CA ARG A 45 -4.57 -2.43 -10.18
C ARG A 45 -6.06 -2.26 -10.42
N SER A 46 -6.82 -3.36 -10.54
CA SER A 46 -8.26 -3.32 -10.79
C SER A 46 -9.01 -2.64 -9.65
N ASN A 47 -8.63 -2.94 -8.40
CA ASN A 47 -9.18 -2.29 -7.22
C ASN A 47 -8.94 -0.77 -7.24
N PHE A 48 -7.71 -0.35 -7.49
CA PHE A 48 -7.35 1.07 -7.51
C PHE A 48 -8.07 1.83 -8.63
N ILE A 49 -8.13 1.26 -9.84
CA ILE A 49 -8.89 1.82 -10.98
C ILE A 49 -10.37 1.96 -10.64
N LYS A 50 -10.98 0.94 -10.02
CA LYS A 50 -12.38 1.01 -9.58
C LYS A 50 -12.59 2.17 -8.64
N LEU A 51 -11.78 2.31 -7.60
CA LEU A 51 -11.89 3.40 -6.61
C LEU A 51 -11.69 4.78 -7.24
N VAL A 52 -10.79 4.91 -8.22
CA VAL A 52 -10.61 6.16 -8.99
C VAL A 52 -11.87 6.48 -9.82
N LYS A 53 -12.46 5.50 -10.49
CA LYS A 53 -13.70 5.68 -11.26
C LYS A 53 -14.88 6.06 -10.37
N ASP A 54 -14.93 5.49 -9.17
CA ASP A 54 -15.97 5.77 -8.17
C ASP A 54 -15.72 7.10 -7.42
N GLN A 55 -14.70 7.89 -7.83
CA GLN A 55 -14.31 9.15 -7.17
C GLN A 55 -14.04 8.98 -5.66
N PHE A 56 -13.64 7.77 -5.27
CA PHE A 56 -13.44 7.43 -3.86
C PHE A 56 -12.36 8.31 -3.20
N TYR A 57 -11.29 8.64 -3.93
CA TYR A 57 -10.16 9.41 -3.40
C TYR A 57 -10.38 10.91 -3.34
N ASP A 58 -11.46 11.42 -3.94
CA ASP A 58 -11.76 12.84 -3.92
C ASP A 58 -12.02 13.33 -2.50
N SER A 59 -11.40 14.43 -2.14
CA SER A 59 -11.42 15.04 -0.81
C SER A 59 -10.67 14.27 0.31
N ILE A 60 -10.07 13.10 0.06
CA ILE A 60 -9.26 12.37 1.04
C ILE A 60 -7.93 13.10 1.29
N THR A 61 -7.45 13.09 2.55
CA THR A 61 -6.17 13.72 2.91
C THR A 61 -5.01 12.72 2.96
N PHE A 62 -3.80 13.24 2.84
CA PHE A 62 -2.59 12.54 3.28
C PHE A 62 -2.53 12.63 4.81
N HIS A 63 -2.94 11.58 5.47
CA HIS A 63 -3.11 11.56 6.92
C HIS A 63 -1.84 11.19 7.70
N ARG A 64 -0.82 10.67 7.03
CA ARG A 64 0.48 10.34 7.62
C ARG A 64 1.61 10.68 6.65
N VAL A 65 2.58 11.42 7.13
CA VAL A 65 3.71 11.91 6.32
C VAL A 65 5.00 11.79 7.12
N ILE A 66 5.99 11.10 6.54
CA ILE A 66 7.30 10.93 7.17
C ILE A 66 8.37 11.34 6.16
N ASN A 67 9.09 12.41 6.46
CA ASN A 67 10.19 12.89 5.63
C ASN A 67 11.28 11.82 5.47
N ASN A 68 11.84 11.71 4.28
CA ASN A 68 12.82 10.69 3.88
C ASN A 68 12.29 9.25 3.95
N PHE A 69 10.95 9.07 3.97
CA PHE A 69 10.35 7.75 3.99
C PHE A 69 9.15 7.65 3.05
N LEU A 70 7.96 8.12 3.47
CA LEU A 70 6.73 7.97 2.67
C LEU A 70 5.68 9.04 2.99
N ILE A 71 4.71 9.16 2.10
CA ILE A 71 3.43 9.83 2.34
C ILE A 71 2.30 8.80 2.18
N GLN A 72 1.32 8.82 3.08
CA GLN A 72 0.22 7.85 3.14
C GLN A 72 -1.15 8.55 3.06
N THR A 73 -2.06 7.95 2.30
CA THR A 73 -3.42 8.44 2.05
C THR A 73 -4.40 7.28 1.88
N GLY A 74 -5.66 7.57 1.60
CA GLY A 74 -6.69 6.58 1.30
C GLY A 74 -7.58 6.20 2.48
N ASP A 75 -7.43 6.83 3.65
CA ASP A 75 -8.33 6.64 4.79
C ASP A 75 -9.65 7.41 4.55
N PRO A 76 -10.79 6.70 4.37
CA PRO A 76 -12.08 7.34 4.07
C PRO A 76 -12.57 8.27 5.17
N ARG A 77 -12.15 8.08 6.42
CA ARG A 77 -12.52 8.94 7.55
C ARG A 77 -11.98 10.36 7.41
N THR A 78 -10.96 10.56 6.57
CA THR A 78 -10.37 11.88 6.32
C THR A 78 -11.12 12.70 5.26
N LYS A 79 -12.18 12.13 4.69
CA LYS A 79 -12.97 12.75 3.62
C LYS A 79 -13.89 13.86 4.13
N SER A 80 -14.38 13.73 5.35
CA SER A 80 -15.27 14.70 5.97
C SER A 80 -14.50 15.81 6.69
N ASP A 81 -15.15 16.97 6.88
CA ASP A 81 -14.66 18.06 7.71
C ASP A 81 -14.62 17.70 9.22
N ASN A 82 -15.21 16.55 9.59
CA ASN A 82 -15.07 15.93 10.90
C ASN A 82 -14.22 14.64 10.80
N PRO A 83 -12.89 14.76 10.73
CA PRO A 83 -11.98 13.63 10.52
C PRO A 83 -11.90 12.66 11.73
N ARG A 84 -12.71 12.87 12.77
CA ARG A 84 -12.76 12.10 14.00
C ARG A 84 -14.08 11.33 14.17
N ASP A 85 -14.79 11.05 13.10
CA ASP A 85 -15.88 10.09 13.20
C ASP A 85 -15.27 8.70 13.48
N GLU A 86 -15.12 8.40 14.78
CA GLU A 86 -14.59 7.12 15.26
C GLU A 86 -15.48 5.93 14.85
N ASN A 87 -16.70 6.21 14.41
CA ASN A 87 -17.65 5.21 13.91
C ASN A 87 -17.52 4.99 12.39
N ALA A 88 -16.82 5.84 11.66
CA ALA A 88 -16.61 5.65 10.24
C ALA A 88 -15.64 4.46 10.00
N ALA A 89 -15.96 3.62 9.03
CA ALA A 89 -15.12 2.49 8.67
C ALA A 89 -13.72 2.96 8.23
N TYR A 90 -12.69 2.35 8.81
CA TYR A 90 -11.27 2.62 8.52
C TYR A 90 -10.88 2.18 7.10
N ASP A 91 -11.62 1.25 6.52
CA ASP A 91 -11.40 0.67 5.20
C ASP A 91 -12.73 0.16 4.63
N LEU A 92 -12.78 -0.21 3.37
CA LEU A 92 -13.91 -0.97 2.84
C LEU A 92 -13.90 -2.40 3.41
N PRO A 93 -15.05 -3.11 3.42
CA PRO A 93 -15.21 -4.39 4.12
C PRO A 93 -14.54 -5.58 3.40
N TYR A 94 -13.40 -5.35 2.76
CA TYR A 94 -12.60 -6.39 2.13
C TYR A 94 -11.11 -6.03 2.13
N LEU A 95 -10.26 -7.03 2.03
CA LEU A 95 -8.83 -6.89 1.84
C LEU A 95 -8.45 -7.35 0.43
N VAL A 96 -7.35 -6.83 -0.09
CA VAL A 96 -6.80 -7.25 -1.38
C VAL A 96 -5.68 -8.27 -1.13
N PRO A 97 -5.78 -9.50 -1.63
CA PRO A 97 -4.73 -10.50 -1.46
C PRO A 97 -3.38 -10.00 -1.94
N ALA A 98 -2.32 -10.32 -1.19
CA ALA A 98 -0.96 -9.91 -1.52
C ALA A 98 -0.54 -10.36 -2.92
N GLU A 99 0.15 -9.48 -3.66
CA GLU A 99 0.68 -9.73 -4.99
C GLU A 99 2.16 -9.31 -5.03
N PHE A 100 3.06 -10.18 -4.56
CA PHE A 100 4.50 -9.91 -4.58
C PHE A 100 5.13 -10.33 -5.90
N ASP A 101 5.75 -9.38 -6.61
CA ASP A 101 6.55 -9.63 -7.81
C ASP A 101 8.01 -9.23 -7.56
N LYS A 102 8.95 -10.09 -7.99
CA LYS A 102 10.39 -9.91 -7.75
C LYS A 102 10.98 -8.64 -8.41
N THR A 103 10.30 -8.08 -9.39
CA THR A 103 10.75 -6.88 -10.11
C THR A 103 10.17 -5.59 -9.54
N LEU A 104 9.16 -5.71 -8.68
CA LEU A 104 8.52 -4.59 -7.99
C LEU A 104 9.11 -4.46 -6.59
N PHE A 105 9.73 -3.33 -6.31
CA PHE A 105 10.41 -3.05 -5.05
C PHE A 105 10.24 -1.58 -4.65
N HIS A 106 10.46 -1.29 -3.39
CA HIS A 106 10.16 0.01 -2.79
C HIS A 106 11.20 1.10 -3.11
N LYS A 107 11.57 1.24 -4.39
CA LYS A 107 12.39 2.37 -4.86
C LYS A 107 11.63 3.69 -4.70
N ARG A 108 12.35 4.81 -4.78
CA ARG A 108 11.76 6.14 -4.82
C ARG A 108 10.65 6.24 -5.86
N GLY A 109 9.50 6.77 -5.46
CA GLY A 109 8.29 6.88 -6.26
C GLY A 109 7.46 5.60 -6.38
N ALA A 110 7.86 4.47 -5.77
CA ALA A 110 7.01 3.29 -5.71
C ALA A 110 5.72 3.59 -4.96
N VAL A 111 4.61 3.04 -5.46
CA VAL A 111 3.29 3.11 -4.83
C VAL A 111 2.95 1.72 -4.31
N ASN A 112 2.77 1.59 -3.00
CA ASN A 112 2.43 0.33 -2.37
C ASN A 112 1.17 0.44 -1.51
N ALA A 113 0.44 -0.67 -1.40
CA ALA A 113 -0.73 -0.74 -0.53
C ALA A 113 -0.31 -0.78 0.95
N ALA A 114 -1.07 -0.10 1.81
CA ALA A 114 -0.94 -0.25 3.25
C ALA A 114 -1.52 -1.59 3.72
N ARG A 115 -1.19 -2.04 4.92
CA ARG A 115 -1.77 -3.22 5.55
C ARG A 115 -1.58 -3.19 7.07
N ASN A 116 -2.37 -3.98 7.77
CA ASN A 116 -2.17 -4.26 9.19
C ASN A 116 -0.90 -5.09 9.43
N GLY A 117 -0.40 -5.04 10.66
CA GLY A 117 0.78 -5.79 11.08
C GLY A 117 0.61 -7.31 10.95
N ASP A 118 1.73 -8.04 10.96
CA ASP A 118 1.74 -9.49 10.75
C ASP A 118 0.92 -10.25 11.79
N ASP A 119 0.86 -9.76 13.03
CA ASP A 119 0.10 -10.36 14.13
C ASP A 119 -1.41 -10.37 13.89
N GLU A 120 -1.92 -9.39 13.15
CA GLU A 120 -3.34 -9.28 12.77
C GLU A 120 -3.60 -9.84 11.37
N ASN A 121 -2.57 -9.86 10.54
CA ASN A 121 -2.68 -10.13 9.12
C ASN A 121 -1.50 -10.97 8.62
N PRO A 122 -1.39 -12.22 9.04
CA PRO A 122 -0.28 -13.10 8.66
C PRO A 122 -0.24 -13.43 7.16
N PHE A 123 -1.34 -13.24 6.43
CA PHE A 123 -1.40 -13.43 4.99
C PHE A 123 -0.95 -12.19 4.20
N GLN A 124 -0.59 -11.11 4.89
CA GLN A 124 -0.06 -9.88 4.30
C GLN A 124 -1.01 -9.25 3.26
N GLU A 125 -2.32 -9.45 3.45
CA GLU A 125 -3.35 -8.84 2.61
C GLU A 125 -3.33 -7.33 2.77
N SER A 126 -3.61 -6.64 1.69
CA SER A 126 -3.56 -5.18 1.64
C SER A 126 -4.90 -4.54 2.03
N SER A 127 -4.83 -3.35 2.63
CA SER A 127 -5.97 -2.45 2.71
C SER A 127 -6.60 -2.26 1.33
N SER A 128 -7.93 -2.23 1.28
CA SER A 128 -8.66 -1.99 0.04
C SER A 128 -8.49 -0.55 -0.47
N THR A 129 -8.23 0.42 0.43
CA THR A 129 -8.26 1.84 0.09
C THR A 129 -6.95 2.56 0.34
N GLN A 130 -6.20 2.19 1.39
CA GLN A 130 -5.03 2.94 1.81
C GLN A 130 -3.77 2.55 1.04
N PHE A 131 -3.02 3.56 0.64
CA PHE A 131 -1.74 3.37 -0.06
C PHE A 131 -0.70 4.39 0.37
N THR A 132 0.56 4.07 0.07
CA THR A 132 1.69 4.98 0.32
C THR A 132 2.46 5.25 -0.97
N ILE A 133 3.08 6.42 -1.03
CA ILE A 133 4.05 6.78 -2.06
C ILE A 133 5.41 6.93 -1.37
N ILE A 134 6.40 6.20 -1.85
CA ILE A 134 7.74 6.20 -1.30
C ILE A 134 8.50 7.44 -1.74
N GLN A 135 8.81 8.33 -0.80
CA GLN A 135 9.83 9.35 -0.99
C GLN A 135 11.21 8.71 -0.91
N GLY A 136 11.45 8.01 0.20
CA GLY A 136 12.66 7.24 0.45
C GLY A 136 13.91 8.08 0.74
N LYS A 137 14.96 7.37 1.13
CA LYS A 137 16.31 7.91 1.30
C LYS A 137 17.31 7.07 0.52
N VAL A 138 18.48 7.63 0.25
CA VAL A 138 19.60 6.91 -0.36
C VAL A 138 20.20 5.95 0.66
N PHE A 139 20.60 4.77 0.20
CA PHE A 139 21.22 3.71 1.00
C PHE A 139 22.71 3.56 0.66
N ASN A 140 23.47 3.01 1.57
CA ASN A 140 24.75 2.36 1.32
C ASN A 140 24.62 0.85 1.55
N ASP A 141 25.67 0.08 1.28
CA ASP A 141 25.62 -1.37 1.39
C ASP A 141 25.32 -1.83 2.80
N SER A 142 25.91 -1.20 3.83
CA SER A 142 25.63 -1.53 5.23
C SER A 142 24.15 -1.33 5.62
N LEU A 143 23.53 -0.26 5.18
CA LEU A 143 22.08 -0.02 5.41
C LEU A 143 21.20 -1.01 4.64
N LEU A 144 21.63 -1.46 3.46
CA LEU A 144 20.92 -2.50 2.72
C LEU A 144 21.05 -3.85 3.40
N ASP A 145 22.21 -4.18 3.97
CA ASP A 145 22.40 -5.41 4.75
C ASP A 145 21.54 -5.42 6.03
N VAL A 146 21.39 -4.27 6.69
CA VAL A 146 20.44 -4.10 7.81
C VAL A 146 18.99 -4.31 7.33
N SER A 147 18.65 -3.78 6.16
CA SER A 147 17.32 -3.97 5.57
C SER A 147 17.05 -5.44 5.23
N GLU A 148 18.02 -6.17 4.66
CA GLU A 148 17.91 -7.61 4.41
C GLU A 148 17.66 -8.42 5.69
N LYS A 149 18.39 -8.12 6.76
CA LYS A 149 18.17 -8.77 8.07
C LYS A 149 16.76 -8.54 8.58
N ARG A 150 16.26 -7.30 8.47
CA ARG A 150 14.89 -6.95 8.87
C ARG A 150 13.84 -7.68 8.03
N ILE A 151 14.01 -7.71 6.71
CA ILE A 151 13.11 -8.42 5.79
C ILE A 151 13.07 -9.91 6.17
N ASN A 152 14.21 -10.54 6.35
CA ASN A 152 14.29 -11.96 6.67
C ASN A 152 13.65 -12.30 8.03
N LYS A 153 13.82 -11.43 9.04
CA LYS A 153 13.12 -11.57 10.32
C LYS A 153 11.60 -11.57 10.14
N TRP A 154 11.06 -10.66 9.32
CA TRP A 154 9.64 -10.62 9.02
C TRP A 154 9.16 -11.84 8.22
N LEU A 155 9.90 -12.23 7.18
CA LEU A 155 9.55 -13.40 6.36
C LEU A 155 9.52 -14.68 7.19
N THR A 156 10.49 -14.86 8.11
CA THR A 156 10.54 -16.02 8.98
C THR A 156 9.40 -16.01 9.99
N TYR A 157 9.09 -14.85 10.57
CA TYR A 157 7.96 -14.69 11.50
C TYR A 157 6.63 -14.99 10.80
N ASN A 158 6.40 -14.43 9.62
CA ASN A 158 5.21 -14.72 8.81
C ASN A 158 5.07 -16.20 8.44
N LYS A 159 6.21 -16.89 8.18
CA LYS A 159 6.20 -18.33 7.94
C LYS A 159 5.73 -19.08 9.19
N VAL A 160 6.19 -18.70 10.37
CA VAL A 160 5.76 -19.31 11.65
C VAL A 160 4.28 -19.04 11.91
N LEU A 161 3.79 -17.83 11.69
CA LEU A 161 2.36 -17.50 11.87
C LEU A 161 1.45 -18.32 10.95
N ARG A 162 1.90 -18.64 9.74
CA ARG A 162 1.13 -19.41 8.74
C ARG A 162 1.33 -20.92 8.85
N ASP A 163 2.20 -21.39 9.72
CA ASP A 163 2.39 -22.82 9.93
C ASP A 163 1.14 -23.42 10.56
N PRO A 164 0.55 -24.48 9.99
CA PRO A 164 -0.61 -25.14 10.56
C PRO A 164 -0.44 -25.57 12.02
N MET A 165 0.77 -25.91 12.45
CA MET A 165 1.06 -26.26 13.85
C MET A 165 0.88 -25.10 14.81
N ASN A 166 1.02 -23.87 14.33
CA ASN A 166 0.89 -22.65 15.14
C ASN A 166 -0.48 -21.96 14.97
N LYS A 167 -1.38 -22.54 14.16
CA LYS A 167 -2.65 -21.92 13.78
C LYS A 167 -3.45 -21.42 14.99
N ASN A 168 -3.64 -22.24 16.00
CA ASN A 168 -4.42 -21.87 17.18
C ASN A 168 -3.84 -20.63 17.90
N THR A 169 -2.51 -20.57 18.03
CA THR A 169 -1.82 -19.44 18.68
C THR A 169 -1.88 -18.19 17.82
N ALA A 170 -1.75 -18.33 16.50
CA ALA A 170 -1.90 -17.22 15.56
C ALA A 170 -3.33 -16.67 15.55
N ASP A 171 -4.36 -17.53 15.53
CA ASP A 171 -5.76 -17.13 15.59
C ASP A 171 -6.09 -16.43 16.92
N GLN A 172 -5.51 -16.92 18.03
CA GLN A 172 -5.62 -16.25 19.33
C GLN A 172 -5.01 -14.84 19.28
N LEU A 173 -3.83 -14.70 18.67
CA LEU A 173 -3.15 -13.40 18.54
C LEU A 173 -4.03 -12.40 17.76
N ILE A 174 -4.56 -12.82 16.60
CA ILE A 174 -5.49 -12.03 15.80
C ILE A 174 -6.72 -11.58 16.64
N THR A 175 -7.26 -12.50 17.45
CA THR A 175 -8.43 -12.22 18.29
C THR A 175 -8.11 -11.19 19.37
N LEU A 176 -6.93 -11.26 20.00
CA LEU A 176 -6.49 -10.29 21.00
C LEU A 176 -6.37 -8.88 20.43
N TYR A 177 -5.80 -8.74 19.22
CA TYR A 177 -5.71 -7.45 18.52
C TYR A 177 -7.10 -6.89 18.18
N LYS A 178 -8.00 -7.72 17.63
CA LYS A 178 -9.37 -7.30 17.30
C LYS A 178 -10.16 -6.81 18.52
N ASN A 179 -9.91 -7.40 19.69
CA ASN A 179 -10.58 -7.04 20.93
C ASN A 179 -9.88 -5.92 21.71
N ASN A 180 -8.85 -5.27 21.13
CA ASN A 180 -8.07 -4.22 21.78
C ASN A 180 -7.59 -4.59 23.20
N VAL A 181 -7.15 -5.83 23.39
CA VAL A 181 -6.67 -6.33 24.68
C VAL A 181 -5.33 -5.67 25.04
N SER A 182 -5.00 -5.64 26.34
CA SER A 182 -3.75 -5.03 26.80
C SER A 182 -2.52 -5.59 26.10
N TYR A 183 -1.55 -4.74 25.83
CA TYR A 183 -0.32 -5.11 25.14
C TYR A 183 0.46 -6.25 25.84
N ASP A 184 0.42 -6.30 27.17
CA ASP A 184 1.05 -7.39 27.95
C ASP A 184 0.41 -8.75 27.67
N SER A 185 -0.90 -8.79 27.46
CA SER A 185 -1.60 -10.03 27.10
C SER A 185 -1.24 -10.48 25.69
N ILE A 186 -1.09 -9.54 24.78
CA ILE A 186 -0.63 -9.80 23.40
C ILE A 186 0.79 -10.35 23.43
N LEU A 187 1.71 -9.75 24.19
CA LEU A 187 3.10 -10.19 24.27
C LEU A 187 3.22 -11.63 24.77
N LYS A 188 2.42 -12.06 25.74
CA LYS A 188 2.43 -13.45 26.25
C LYS A 188 2.15 -14.49 25.17
N VAL A 189 1.24 -14.20 24.26
CA VAL A 189 0.89 -15.08 23.12
C VAL A 189 1.89 -14.96 21.99
N ARG A 190 2.40 -13.76 21.76
CA ARG A 190 3.35 -13.45 20.67
C ARG A 190 4.76 -13.99 20.90
N GLU A 191 5.25 -13.92 22.14
CA GLU A 191 6.64 -14.24 22.48
C GLU A 191 7.05 -15.68 22.08
N PRO A 192 6.25 -16.73 22.32
CA PRO A 192 6.58 -18.08 21.84
C PRO A 192 6.74 -18.16 20.32
N LEU A 193 5.89 -17.46 19.54
CA LEU A 193 5.97 -17.43 18.09
C LEU A 193 7.23 -16.70 17.61
N VAL A 194 7.64 -15.63 18.28
CA VAL A 194 8.88 -14.90 17.98
C VAL A 194 10.09 -15.80 18.24
N LYS A 195 10.13 -16.54 19.36
CA LYS A 195 11.20 -17.49 19.66
C LYS A 195 11.29 -18.62 18.62
N LEU A 196 10.13 -19.13 18.15
CA LEU A 196 10.10 -20.09 17.05
C LEU A 196 10.67 -19.51 15.76
N ALA A 197 10.33 -18.25 15.44
CA ALA A 197 10.83 -17.57 14.26
C ALA A 197 12.36 -17.34 14.34
N GLU A 198 12.88 -16.94 15.50
CA GLU A 198 14.31 -16.78 15.74
C GLU A 198 15.06 -18.11 15.52
N LYS A 199 14.57 -19.21 16.07
CA LYS A 199 15.13 -20.54 15.85
C LYS A 199 15.06 -20.99 14.39
N ALA A 200 13.97 -20.64 13.69
CA ALA A 200 13.78 -20.99 12.29
C ALA A 200 14.71 -20.21 11.34
N MET A 201 15.31 -19.09 11.78
CA MET A 201 16.23 -18.30 10.97
C MET A 201 17.44 -19.11 10.49
N ASP A 202 17.92 -20.08 11.28
CA ASP A 202 19.10 -20.89 10.93
C ASP A 202 18.89 -21.77 9.70
N THR A 203 17.65 -22.17 9.45
CA THR A 203 17.28 -23.03 8.31
C THR A 203 16.48 -22.29 7.24
N PHE A 204 16.19 -21.01 7.45
CA PHE A 204 15.41 -20.20 6.52
C PHE A 204 16.24 -19.81 5.31
N LYS A 205 15.71 -20.04 4.10
CA LYS A 205 16.33 -19.54 2.87
C LYS A 205 16.21 -18.02 2.83
N ALA A 206 17.27 -17.34 3.23
CA ALA A 206 17.29 -15.89 3.32
C ALA A 206 17.05 -15.21 1.96
N TYR A 207 16.18 -14.21 1.97
CA TYR A 207 16.05 -13.26 0.88
C TYR A 207 17.30 -12.40 0.79
N LYS A 208 17.74 -12.14 -0.44
CA LYS A 208 18.79 -11.18 -0.75
C LYS A 208 18.25 -10.11 -1.66
N ILE A 209 18.51 -8.85 -1.36
CA ILE A 209 18.17 -7.75 -2.25
C ILE A 209 18.99 -7.90 -3.54
N PRO A 210 18.36 -8.05 -4.71
CA PRO A 210 19.08 -8.20 -5.97
C PRO A 210 20.08 -7.06 -6.22
N THR A 211 21.24 -7.37 -6.80
CA THR A 211 22.28 -6.37 -7.06
C THR A 211 21.73 -5.17 -7.84
N THR A 212 20.87 -5.40 -8.83
CA THR A 212 20.23 -4.34 -9.62
C THR A 212 19.35 -3.43 -8.75
N HIS A 213 18.65 -3.98 -7.74
CA HIS A 213 17.87 -3.18 -6.79
C HIS A 213 18.77 -2.41 -5.83
N ARG A 214 19.86 -3.03 -5.36
CA ARG A 214 20.86 -2.34 -4.51
C ARG A 214 21.40 -1.10 -5.19
N GLU A 215 21.76 -1.18 -6.49
CA GLU A 215 22.24 -0.03 -7.24
C GLU A 215 21.17 1.08 -7.35
N VAL A 216 19.91 0.73 -7.55
CA VAL A 216 18.83 1.72 -7.54
C VAL A 216 18.66 2.35 -6.17
N TYR A 217 18.70 1.58 -5.09
CA TYR A 217 18.62 2.12 -3.72
C TYR A 217 19.79 3.03 -3.37
N LYS A 218 21.01 2.73 -3.86
CA LYS A 218 22.20 3.55 -3.66
C LYS A 218 22.19 4.84 -4.49
N SER A 219 21.58 4.82 -5.67
CA SER A 219 21.58 5.97 -6.57
C SER A 219 20.33 6.84 -6.47
N LYS A 220 19.13 6.23 -6.34
CA LYS A 220 17.83 6.92 -6.35
C LYS A 220 17.14 6.91 -5.00
N GLY A 221 17.51 6.00 -4.12
CA GLY A 221 16.87 5.82 -2.84
C GLY A 221 15.58 5.00 -2.88
N GLY A 222 14.94 4.92 -1.72
CA GLY A 222 13.73 4.15 -1.52
C GLY A 222 13.50 3.77 -0.06
N ALA A 223 12.81 2.64 0.17
CA ALA A 223 12.50 2.07 1.47
C ALA A 223 12.74 0.55 1.47
N ALA A 224 13.99 0.13 1.26
CA ALA A 224 14.39 -1.26 1.01
C ALA A 224 13.84 -2.27 2.03
N HIS A 225 13.71 -1.87 3.30
CA HIS A 225 13.19 -2.72 4.37
C HIS A 225 11.72 -3.12 4.22
N LEU A 226 10.95 -2.49 3.30
CA LEU A 226 9.56 -2.85 3.03
C LEU A 226 9.42 -3.97 1.99
N ASP A 227 10.51 -4.31 1.27
CA ASP A 227 10.47 -5.34 0.24
C ASP A 227 9.99 -6.68 0.81
N GLN A 228 9.25 -7.44 -0.01
CA GLN A 228 8.65 -8.72 0.34
C GLN A 228 7.55 -8.68 1.43
N ASN A 229 7.18 -7.50 1.93
CA ASN A 229 6.19 -7.34 3.00
C ASN A 229 4.98 -6.48 2.63
N TYR A 230 5.10 -5.66 1.58
CA TYR A 230 4.02 -4.82 1.07
C TYR A 230 3.94 -4.95 -0.45
N THR A 231 2.73 -5.00 -0.98
CA THR A 231 2.53 -5.08 -2.43
C THR A 231 2.78 -3.73 -3.08
N VAL A 232 3.82 -3.65 -3.91
CA VAL A 232 4.05 -2.51 -4.80
C VAL A 232 3.19 -2.70 -6.05
N PHE A 233 2.28 -1.77 -6.32
CA PHE A 233 1.33 -1.88 -7.43
C PHE A 233 1.40 -0.73 -8.44
N GLY A 234 2.30 0.22 -8.23
CA GLY A 234 2.46 1.36 -9.12
C GLY A 234 3.78 2.11 -8.93
N GLN A 235 3.98 3.10 -9.79
CA GLN A 235 5.14 3.98 -9.79
C GLN A 235 4.70 5.40 -10.14
N VAL A 236 5.15 6.39 -9.39
CA VAL A 236 5.03 7.80 -9.76
C VAL A 236 5.92 8.05 -10.99
N ILE A 237 5.32 8.54 -12.06
CA ILE A 237 6.00 8.86 -13.32
C ILE A 237 6.11 10.38 -13.55
N LYS A 238 5.32 11.18 -12.80
CA LYS A 238 5.38 12.65 -12.80
C LYS A 238 4.93 13.17 -11.43
N GLY A 239 5.54 14.25 -10.94
CA GLY A 239 5.15 14.89 -9.68
C GLY A 239 5.91 14.36 -8.46
N MET A 240 7.13 13.82 -8.61
CA MET A 240 7.98 13.47 -7.47
C MET A 240 8.43 14.70 -6.65
N ASP A 241 8.51 15.85 -7.24
CA ASP A 241 8.71 17.15 -6.59
C ASP A 241 7.53 17.53 -5.68
N VAL A 242 6.31 17.20 -6.10
CA VAL A 242 5.10 17.36 -5.28
C VAL A 242 5.15 16.39 -4.09
N VAL A 243 5.55 15.12 -4.30
CA VAL A 243 5.75 14.15 -3.22
C VAL A 243 6.77 14.66 -2.21
N ASP A 244 7.90 15.23 -2.68
CA ASP A 244 8.93 15.81 -1.82
C ASP A 244 8.42 17.01 -1.03
N THR A 245 7.60 17.85 -1.66
CA THR A 245 6.99 19.01 -1.00
C THR A 245 6.05 18.57 0.11
N ILE A 246 5.21 17.55 -0.14
CA ILE A 246 4.31 16.97 0.85
C ILE A 246 5.11 16.35 2.00
N ALA A 247 6.13 15.56 1.68
CA ALA A 247 6.93 14.83 2.67
C ALA A 247 7.70 15.74 3.65
N LYS A 248 7.95 16.99 3.29
CA LYS A 248 8.63 18.00 4.13
C LYS A 248 7.71 18.82 5.03
N ILE A 249 6.40 18.62 4.93
CA ILE A 249 5.44 19.36 5.73
C ILE A 249 5.60 18.98 7.21
N ALA A 250 5.52 19.95 8.09
CA ALA A 250 5.57 19.72 9.52
C ALA A 250 4.43 18.84 9.98
N THR A 251 4.75 17.86 10.83
CA THR A 251 3.82 16.87 11.37
C THR A 251 3.72 16.96 12.87
N GLY A 252 2.58 16.57 13.41
CA GLY A 252 2.31 16.41 14.84
C GLY A 252 2.33 14.94 15.27
N LYS A 253 1.48 14.62 16.22
CA LYS A 253 1.31 13.25 16.73
C LYS A 253 0.95 12.29 15.60
N GLU A 254 1.53 11.08 15.62
CA GLU A 254 1.28 10.00 14.65
C GLU A 254 1.67 10.37 13.21
N ASP A 255 2.69 11.24 13.06
CA ASP A 255 3.17 11.72 11.76
C ASP A 255 2.08 12.45 10.92
N ARG A 256 1.01 12.94 11.56
CA ARG A 256 -0.07 13.65 10.90
C ARG A 256 0.37 15.06 10.50
N PRO A 257 0.19 15.49 9.23
CA PRO A 257 0.45 16.88 8.83
C PRO A 257 -0.31 17.90 9.67
N LEU A 258 0.38 18.98 10.06
CA LEU A 258 -0.24 20.10 10.80
C LEU A 258 -1.19 20.94 9.93
N VAL A 259 -1.09 20.80 8.60
CA VAL A 259 -1.99 21.41 7.62
C VAL A 259 -2.54 20.33 6.70
N ASP A 260 -3.81 20.43 6.34
CA ASP A 260 -4.46 19.45 5.48
C ASP A 260 -3.86 19.45 4.07
N ILE A 261 -3.40 18.28 3.66
CA ILE A 261 -2.97 18.00 2.31
C ILE A 261 -3.99 17.07 1.70
N ARG A 262 -4.72 17.56 0.72
CA ARG A 262 -5.93 16.92 0.22
C ARG A 262 -5.79 16.55 -1.25
N ILE A 263 -6.25 15.37 -1.61
CA ILE A 263 -6.54 14.99 -2.99
C ILE A 263 -7.82 15.72 -3.38
N ILE A 264 -7.73 16.66 -4.32
CA ILE A 264 -8.88 17.41 -4.85
C ILE A 264 -9.70 16.47 -5.73
N SER A 265 -9.02 15.73 -6.62
CA SER A 265 -9.65 14.70 -7.44
C SER A 265 -8.64 13.67 -7.94
N ALA A 266 -9.12 12.46 -8.20
CA ALA A 266 -8.37 11.38 -8.83
C ALA A 266 -9.06 10.97 -10.14
N ARG A 267 -8.31 10.83 -11.24
CA ARG A 267 -8.88 10.46 -12.53
C ARG A 267 -7.95 9.61 -13.38
N LEU A 268 -8.54 8.83 -14.27
CA LEU A 268 -7.81 8.07 -15.27
C LEU A 268 -7.44 8.99 -16.44
N ILE A 269 -6.19 8.94 -16.85
CA ILE A 269 -5.68 9.67 -18.02
C ILE A 269 -5.04 8.69 -19.01
N LYS A 270 -5.03 9.02 -20.30
CA LYS A 270 -4.38 8.20 -21.31
C LYS A 270 -2.86 8.17 -21.08
N ARG A 271 -2.26 6.99 -21.18
CA ARG A 271 -0.78 6.85 -21.16
C ARG A 271 -0.17 7.62 -22.33
N LYS A 272 0.89 8.37 -22.01
CA LYS A 272 1.72 9.05 -23.00
C LYS A 272 2.98 8.24 -23.24
#